data_77eb9f1c94b5139b1d0a18d1c5804c24
#
_entry.id   77eb9f1c94b5139b1d0a18d1c5804c24
#
_cell.length_a   1.000
_cell.length_b   1.000
_cell.length_c   1.000
_cell.angle_alpha   90.00
_cell.angle_beta   90.00
_cell.angle_gamma   90.00
#
_symmetry.space_group_name_H-M   'P 1'
#
loop_
_entity.id
_entity.type
_entity.pdbx_description
1 polymer ?
#
loop_
_entity_poly.entity_id
_entity_poly.type
_entity_poly.pdbx_seq_one_letter_code
_entity_poly.pdbx_strand_id
1 'polypeptide(L)'
;QSLEQASRTPWKDTVRWSTHLWAPIRRDLVPIDDTKLNSEFRGLKSRLKFRTFTALSMPTAWFAGLRMDKLDHESCVTSLPGGWRTQNPFKTMYWAVQGMGAELATGAAPFAMSRSMPEKLRMFVVGTEAKFVKRAKGRITFTCNDVAAAREAIEESMETGEAVEKDFFSIGKDSSGEVVSEWVFKWNFLVIDRT
;
A
#
# COMPACT_ATOMS: atom_id res chain seq x y z
N GLN A 1 -11.03 -39.71 9.06
CA GLN A 1 -10.75 -39.52 7.62
C GLN A 1 -11.68 -38.43 7.11
N SER A 2 -11.25 -37.18 6.98
CA SER A 2 -11.81 -36.15 6.06
C SER A 2 -11.76 -34.71 6.56
N LEU A 3 -10.65 -34.19 7.03
CA LEU A 3 -10.48 -32.75 7.24
C LEU A 3 -9.12 -32.19 6.76
N GLU A 4 -8.35 -33.03 6.03
CA GLU A 4 -6.98 -32.66 5.60
C GLU A 4 -6.87 -32.28 4.10
N GLN A 5 -8.02 -32.18 3.39
CA GLN A 5 -8.04 -31.88 1.95
C GLN A 5 -8.46 -30.47 1.55
N ALA A 6 -8.65 -29.53 2.48
CA ALA A 6 -9.15 -28.17 2.19
C ALA A 6 -8.07 -27.09 2.11
N SER A 7 -6.78 -27.42 2.06
CA SER A 7 -5.69 -26.40 2.08
C SER A 7 -4.92 -26.23 0.75
N ARG A 8 -5.45 -26.70 -0.37
CA ARG A 8 -4.84 -26.45 -1.69
C ARG A 8 -5.63 -25.40 -2.44
N THR A 9 -5.23 -24.15 -2.34
CA THR A 9 -5.72 -23.08 -3.21
C THR A 9 -5.11 -23.25 -4.61
N PRO A 10 -5.94 -23.37 -5.68
CA PRO A 10 -5.48 -23.74 -7.03
C PRO A 10 -4.60 -22.72 -7.75
N TRP A 11 -4.39 -21.53 -7.17
CA TRP A 11 -3.62 -20.44 -7.81
C TRP A 11 -2.15 -20.35 -7.35
N LYS A 12 -1.72 -21.21 -6.39
CA LYS A 12 -0.30 -21.27 -5.98
C LYS A 12 0.65 -21.81 -7.06
N ASP A 13 0.14 -22.51 -8.05
CA ASP A 13 0.96 -23.26 -9.01
C ASP A 13 1.02 -22.65 -10.41
N THR A 14 0.40 -21.50 -10.69
CA THR A 14 0.24 -21.01 -12.09
C THR A 14 1.03 -19.77 -12.47
N VAL A 15 1.81 -19.19 -11.60
CA VAL A 15 2.71 -18.08 -12.00
C VAL A 15 4.16 -18.49 -11.81
N ARG A 16 4.61 -19.37 -12.71
CA ARG A 16 6.03 -19.65 -12.89
C ARG A 16 6.63 -18.51 -13.71
N TRP A 17 7.07 -17.45 -13.03
CA TRP A 17 7.92 -16.45 -13.67
C TRP A 17 9.27 -17.13 -13.95
N SER A 18 9.61 -17.24 -15.24
CA SER A 18 10.85 -17.85 -15.67
C SER A 18 12.04 -17.14 -15.02
N THR A 19 12.79 -17.90 -14.26
CA THR A 19 14.13 -17.54 -13.79
C THR A 19 15.02 -17.31 -15.01
N HIS A 20 15.13 -16.08 -15.48
CA HIS A 20 16.10 -15.70 -16.48
C HIS A 20 17.34 -15.07 -15.82
N LEU A 21 18.38 -15.91 -15.80
CA LEU A 21 19.79 -15.58 -16.07
C LEU A 21 20.31 -14.28 -15.43
N TRP A 22 21.14 -14.46 -14.38
CA TRP A 22 22.30 -13.63 -14.06
C TRP A 22 22.20 -12.18 -14.53
N ALA A 23 21.48 -11.35 -13.83
CA ALA A 23 21.71 -9.93 -13.87
C ALA A 23 23.01 -9.65 -13.09
N PRO A 24 23.99 -8.96 -13.66
CA PRO A 24 25.17 -8.57 -12.90
C PRO A 24 24.73 -7.71 -11.71
N ILE A 25 25.33 -7.97 -10.53
CA ILE A 25 25.15 -7.13 -9.34
C ILE A 25 25.42 -5.69 -9.76
N ARG A 26 24.38 -4.87 -9.76
CA ARG A 26 24.44 -3.48 -10.21
C ARG A 26 25.11 -2.63 -9.13
N ARG A 27 26.40 -2.34 -9.32
CA ARG A 27 27.21 -1.58 -8.37
C ARG A 27 26.98 -0.07 -8.38
N ASP A 28 26.18 0.45 -9.32
CA ASP A 28 26.06 1.88 -9.59
C ASP A 28 24.63 2.42 -9.34
N LEU A 29 23.81 1.70 -8.54
CA LEU A 29 22.46 2.15 -8.23
C LEU A 29 22.50 3.34 -7.27
N VAL A 30 21.72 4.37 -7.61
CA VAL A 30 21.61 5.58 -6.78
C VAL A 30 20.61 5.30 -5.67
N PRO A 31 20.99 5.45 -4.40
CA PRO A 31 20.09 5.21 -3.28
C PRO A 31 18.89 6.19 -3.31
N ILE A 32 17.83 5.84 -2.58
CA ILE A 32 16.68 6.71 -2.40
C ILE A 32 17.15 8.05 -1.81
N ASP A 33 16.88 9.15 -2.52
CA ASP A 33 17.24 10.52 -2.07
C ASP A 33 16.30 10.95 -0.94
N ASP A 34 16.78 10.99 0.28
CA ASP A 34 15.99 11.35 1.46
C ASP A 34 15.51 12.80 1.42
N THR A 35 16.20 13.71 0.75
CA THR A 35 15.76 15.11 0.58
C THR A 35 14.52 15.16 -0.29
N LYS A 36 14.56 14.45 -1.42
CA LYS A 36 13.39 14.28 -2.31
C LYS A 36 12.26 13.54 -1.61
N LEU A 37 12.55 12.43 -0.92
CA LEU A 37 11.56 11.65 -0.20
C LEU A 37 10.81 12.49 0.83
N ASN A 38 11.52 13.28 1.61
CA ASN A 38 10.92 14.21 2.56
C ASN A 38 10.04 15.28 1.86
N SER A 39 10.43 15.71 0.66
CA SER A 39 9.62 16.63 -0.16
C SER A 39 8.34 15.94 -0.67
N GLU A 40 8.44 14.71 -1.16
CA GLU A 40 7.28 13.89 -1.59
C GLU A 40 6.33 13.64 -0.42
N PHE A 41 6.82 13.28 0.76
CA PHE A 41 6.02 13.13 1.97
C PHE A 41 5.27 14.43 2.32
N ARG A 42 5.94 15.58 2.27
CA ARG A 42 5.27 16.88 2.48
C ARG A 42 4.21 17.16 1.41
N GLY A 43 4.50 16.78 0.16
CA GLY A 43 3.56 16.93 -0.97
C GLY A 43 2.28 16.13 -0.75
N LEU A 44 2.41 14.85 -0.41
CA LEU A 44 1.28 13.94 -0.16
C LEU A 44 0.48 14.32 1.10
N LYS A 45 1.12 14.87 2.13
CA LYS A 45 0.43 15.40 3.33
C LYS A 45 -0.30 16.72 3.07
N SER A 46 0.08 17.46 2.04
CA SER A 46 -0.60 18.71 1.70
C SER A 46 -2.02 18.43 1.22
N ARG A 47 -3.01 18.87 1.99
CA ARG A 47 -4.43 18.61 1.72
C ARG A 47 -4.87 19.00 0.31
N LEU A 48 -4.40 20.17 -0.18
CA LEU A 48 -4.76 20.64 -1.50
C LEU A 48 -4.08 19.80 -2.60
N LYS A 49 -2.76 19.57 -2.49
CA LYS A 49 -2.00 18.76 -3.46
C LYS A 49 -2.54 17.32 -3.52
N PHE A 50 -2.80 16.71 -2.37
CA PHE A 50 -3.34 15.36 -2.29
C PHE A 50 -4.76 15.27 -2.91
N ARG A 51 -5.62 16.27 -2.67
CA ARG A 51 -6.95 16.29 -3.30
C ARG A 51 -6.88 16.46 -4.81
N THR A 52 -5.98 17.31 -5.32
CA THR A 52 -5.75 17.46 -6.76
C THR A 52 -5.19 16.17 -7.35
N PHE A 53 -4.20 15.56 -6.70
CA PHE A 53 -3.62 14.30 -7.12
C PHE A 53 -4.68 13.18 -7.20
N THR A 54 -5.48 13.00 -6.16
CA THR A 54 -6.52 11.97 -6.16
C THR A 54 -7.63 12.26 -7.16
N ALA A 55 -8.01 13.52 -7.38
CA ALA A 55 -9.01 13.87 -8.38
C ALA A 55 -8.58 13.50 -9.81
N LEU A 56 -7.29 13.66 -10.13
CA LEU A 56 -6.74 13.38 -11.46
C LEU A 56 -6.35 11.91 -11.65
N SER A 57 -5.82 11.27 -10.62
CA SER A 57 -5.21 9.93 -10.73
C SER A 57 -6.05 8.82 -10.10
N MET A 58 -6.89 9.13 -9.11
CA MET A 58 -7.68 8.17 -8.33
C MET A 58 -9.10 8.71 -8.05
N PRO A 59 -9.92 8.96 -9.09
CA PRO A 59 -11.20 9.68 -8.95
C PRO A 59 -12.18 9.00 -7.99
N THR A 60 -12.18 7.67 -7.90
CA THR A 60 -13.00 6.93 -6.93
C THR A 60 -12.60 7.24 -5.49
N ALA A 61 -11.31 7.28 -5.20
CA ALA A 61 -10.78 7.62 -3.88
C ALA A 61 -11.05 9.10 -3.53
N TRP A 62 -10.93 10.00 -4.51
CA TRP A 62 -11.32 11.40 -4.36
C TRP A 62 -12.79 11.56 -4.02
N PHE A 63 -13.68 10.86 -4.75
CA PHE A 63 -15.12 10.88 -4.48
C PHE A 63 -15.44 10.31 -3.09
N ALA A 64 -14.81 9.21 -2.70
CA ALA A 64 -14.96 8.64 -1.36
C ALA A 64 -14.46 9.57 -0.24
N GLY A 65 -13.64 10.56 -0.59
CA GLY A 65 -13.11 11.56 0.36
C GLY A 65 -11.90 11.06 1.13
N LEU A 66 -11.10 10.17 0.51
CA LEU A 66 -9.84 9.67 1.07
C LEU A 66 -8.88 10.82 1.41
N ARG A 67 -8.19 10.70 2.54
CA ARG A 67 -7.23 11.69 3.05
C ARG A 67 -5.94 11.03 3.49
N MET A 68 -4.85 11.78 3.35
CA MET A 68 -3.56 11.47 3.97
C MET A 68 -3.46 12.31 5.25
N ASP A 69 -3.47 11.65 6.41
CA ASP A 69 -3.41 12.34 7.70
C ASP A 69 -1.97 12.39 8.25
N LYS A 70 -1.19 11.32 8.04
CA LYS A 70 0.23 11.25 8.41
C LYS A 70 1.01 10.46 7.37
N LEU A 71 2.25 10.89 7.09
CA LEU A 71 3.20 10.12 6.29
C LEU A 71 4.61 10.57 6.67
N ASP A 72 5.40 9.66 7.20
CA ASP A 72 6.80 9.85 7.56
C ASP A 72 7.60 8.54 7.39
N HIS A 73 8.82 8.49 7.89
CA HIS A 73 9.70 7.31 7.79
C HIS A 73 9.27 6.12 8.67
N GLU A 74 8.33 6.32 9.58
CA GLU A 74 7.87 5.29 10.52
C GLU A 74 6.49 4.75 10.15
N SER A 75 5.58 5.64 9.74
CA SER A 75 4.18 5.28 9.56
C SER A 75 3.46 6.11 8.52
N CYS A 76 2.40 5.50 7.99
CA CYS A 76 1.43 6.15 7.13
C CYS A 76 0.04 6.02 7.75
N VAL A 77 -0.69 7.14 7.82
CA VAL A 77 -2.08 7.17 8.30
C VAL A 77 -2.96 7.82 7.24
N THR A 78 -3.95 7.09 6.80
CA THR A 78 -4.99 7.56 5.90
C THR A 78 -6.34 7.56 6.60
N SER A 79 -7.33 8.26 6.05
CA SER A 79 -8.68 8.20 6.58
C SER A 79 -9.75 8.41 5.54
N LEU A 80 -10.90 7.85 5.82
CA LEU A 80 -12.12 7.98 5.02
C LEU A 80 -13.26 8.50 5.90
N PRO A 81 -14.04 9.47 5.43
CA PRO A 81 -15.23 9.92 6.14
C PRO A 81 -16.32 8.87 6.05
N GLY A 82 -17.18 8.81 7.06
CA GLY A 82 -18.44 8.07 6.95
C GLY A 82 -19.46 8.81 6.08
N GLY A 83 -20.62 8.20 5.92
CA GLY A 83 -21.76 8.80 5.24
C GLY A 83 -22.05 8.20 3.86
N TRP A 84 -22.99 8.80 3.14
CA TRP A 84 -23.61 8.22 1.95
C TRP A 84 -22.62 7.85 0.82
N ARG A 85 -21.53 8.59 0.68
CA ARG A 85 -20.50 8.34 -0.36
C ARG A 85 -19.66 7.07 -0.12
N THR A 86 -19.67 6.59 1.11
CA THR A 86 -18.81 5.48 1.54
C THR A 86 -19.58 4.29 2.08
N GLN A 87 -20.90 4.44 2.25
CA GLN A 87 -21.74 3.43 2.89
C GLN A 87 -22.23 2.36 1.91
N ASN A 88 -22.50 1.18 2.48
CA ASN A 88 -23.29 0.11 1.85
C ASN A 88 -24.79 0.24 2.23
N PRO A 89 -25.67 -0.63 1.72
CA PRO A 89 -27.11 -0.61 2.07
C PRO A 89 -27.41 -0.76 3.57
N PHE A 90 -26.46 -1.34 4.34
CA PHE A 90 -26.58 -1.50 5.80
C PHE A 90 -26.11 -0.28 6.61
N LYS A 91 -25.85 0.85 5.95
CA LYS A 91 -25.39 2.11 6.57
C LYS A 91 -24.05 1.98 7.31
N THR A 92 -23.18 1.07 6.86
CA THR A 92 -21.80 0.94 7.30
C THR A 92 -20.86 1.22 6.13
N MET A 93 -19.60 1.56 6.41
CA MET A 93 -18.62 1.79 5.33
C MET A 93 -18.46 0.50 4.50
N TYR A 94 -18.62 0.64 3.18
CA TYR A 94 -18.48 -0.47 2.26
C TYR A 94 -17.03 -1.02 2.31
N TRP A 95 -16.90 -2.34 2.31
CA TRP A 95 -15.58 -2.97 2.50
C TRP A 95 -14.55 -2.54 1.44
N ALA A 96 -14.96 -2.40 0.18
CA ALA A 96 -14.05 -1.96 -0.87
C ALA A 96 -13.56 -0.52 -0.66
N VAL A 97 -14.39 0.34 -0.06
CA VAL A 97 -13.99 1.70 0.33
C VAL A 97 -12.98 1.66 1.47
N GLN A 98 -13.18 0.76 2.46
CA GLN A 98 -12.18 0.54 3.49
C GLN A 98 -10.84 0.07 2.87
N GLY A 99 -10.91 -0.85 1.88
CA GLY A 99 -9.75 -1.32 1.14
C GLY A 99 -8.94 -0.19 0.49
N MET A 100 -9.60 0.82 -0.11
CA MET A 100 -8.88 1.99 -0.66
C MET A 100 -8.05 2.74 0.40
N GLY A 101 -8.61 2.88 1.60
CA GLY A 101 -7.88 3.53 2.71
C GLY A 101 -6.73 2.68 3.22
N ALA A 102 -6.98 1.38 3.40
CA ALA A 102 -6.01 0.44 3.92
C ALA A 102 -4.85 0.21 2.93
N GLU A 103 -5.14 0.07 1.63
CA GLU A 103 -4.14 -0.06 0.56
C GLU A 103 -3.26 1.19 0.48
N LEU A 104 -3.86 2.39 0.44
CA LEU A 104 -3.06 3.62 0.37
C LEU A 104 -2.17 3.79 1.61
N ALA A 105 -2.59 3.35 2.79
CA ALA A 105 -1.76 3.40 4.00
C ALA A 105 -0.47 2.56 3.83
N THR A 106 -0.53 1.44 3.09
CA THR A 106 0.64 0.60 2.80
C THR A 106 1.42 1.05 1.57
N GLY A 107 0.76 1.64 0.57
CA GLY A 107 1.35 1.95 -0.73
C GLY A 107 1.89 3.38 -0.88
N ALA A 108 1.50 4.32 -0.02
CA ALA A 108 1.89 5.73 -0.19
C ALA A 108 3.38 5.98 0.03
N ALA A 109 4.02 5.32 1.00
CA ALA A 109 5.45 5.46 1.24
C ALA A 109 6.29 4.85 0.10
N PRO A 110 6.07 3.60 -0.35
CA PRO A 110 6.76 3.07 -1.52
C PRO A 110 6.52 3.92 -2.79
N PHE A 111 5.32 4.46 -2.98
CA PHE A 111 5.05 5.38 -4.09
C PHE A 111 5.92 6.65 -4.01
N ALA A 112 6.05 7.25 -2.83
CA ALA A 112 6.94 8.42 -2.64
C ALA A 112 8.42 8.04 -2.86
N MET A 113 8.85 6.86 -2.41
CA MET A 113 10.20 6.33 -2.66
C MET A 113 10.48 6.17 -4.15
N SER A 114 9.52 5.66 -4.93
CA SER A 114 9.65 5.51 -6.39
C SER A 114 9.90 6.83 -7.11
N ARG A 115 9.46 7.95 -6.54
CA ARG A 115 9.66 9.30 -7.07
C ARG A 115 10.95 9.95 -6.58
N SER A 116 11.60 9.32 -5.61
CA SER A 116 12.79 9.83 -4.94
C SER A 116 14.08 9.14 -5.38
N MET A 117 14.01 8.30 -6.40
CA MET A 117 15.14 7.63 -7.03
C MET A 117 15.10 7.80 -8.56
N PRO A 118 16.24 7.72 -9.26
CA PRO A 118 16.29 7.83 -10.72
C PRO A 118 15.75 6.60 -11.44
N GLU A 119 15.88 5.42 -10.84
CA GLU A 119 15.40 4.15 -11.39
C GLU A 119 13.86 4.11 -11.41
N LYS A 120 13.31 3.16 -12.16
CA LYS A 120 11.87 2.92 -12.21
C LYS A 120 11.51 1.79 -11.24
N LEU A 121 10.66 2.08 -10.27
CA LEU A 121 10.04 1.06 -9.44
C LEU A 121 8.75 0.56 -10.11
N ARG A 122 8.68 -0.73 -10.36
CA ARG A 122 7.41 -1.43 -10.59
C ARG A 122 6.92 -1.94 -9.26
N MET A 123 5.72 -1.52 -8.87
CA MET A 123 5.09 -1.98 -7.64
C MET A 123 3.62 -2.28 -7.89
N PHE A 124 3.11 -3.35 -7.32
CA PHE A 124 1.69 -3.70 -7.37
C PHE A 124 1.34 -4.70 -6.26
N VAL A 125 0.07 -4.74 -5.91
CA VAL A 125 -0.47 -5.68 -4.93
C VAL A 125 -0.68 -7.03 -5.61
N VAL A 126 -0.02 -8.08 -5.12
CA VAL A 126 -0.16 -9.47 -5.61
C VAL A 126 -1.16 -10.28 -4.80
N GLY A 127 -1.52 -9.81 -3.60
CA GLY A 127 -2.50 -10.46 -2.76
C GLY A 127 -2.98 -9.53 -1.65
N THR A 128 -4.18 -9.79 -1.16
CA THR A 128 -4.72 -9.09 0.01
C THR A 128 -5.59 -10.02 0.84
N GLU A 129 -5.50 -9.85 2.15
CA GLU A 129 -6.38 -10.49 3.11
C GLU A 129 -7.01 -9.39 4.00
N ALA A 130 -8.27 -9.57 4.35
CA ALA A 130 -8.98 -8.63 5.22
C ALA A 130 -9.82 -9.36 6.25
N LYS A 131 -9.73 -8.91 7.50
CA LYS A 131 -10.59 -9.34 8.59
C LYS A 131 -11.42 -8.17 9.08
N PHE A 132 -12.74 -8.33 9.05
CA PHE A 132 -13.67 -7.32 9.53
C PHE A 132 -14.12 -7.69 10.94
N VAL A 133 -13.68 -6.88 11.91
CA VAL A 133 -13.87 -7.16 13.34
C VAL A 133 -15.21 -6.58 13.81
N LYS A 134 -15.56 -5.40 13.26
CA LYS A 134 -16.71 -4.62 13.71
C LYS A 134 -17.30 -3.83 12.54
N ARG A 135 -18.57 -3.43 12.65
CA ARG A 135 -19.20 -2.53 11.68
C ARG A 135 -18.50 -1.18 11.64
N ALA A 136 -17.89 -0.83 10.52
CA ALA A 136 -17.26 0.46 10.33
C ALA A 136 -18.31 1.57 10.16
N LYS A 137 -18.39 2.48 11.11
CA LYS A 137 -19.32 3.63 11.10
C LYS A 137 -18.54 4.92 11.33
N GLY A 138 -19.00 5.99 10.68
CA GLY A 138 -18.32 7.28 10.79
C GLY A 138 -16.94 7.29 10.10
N ARG A 139 -16.06 8.17 10.58
CA ARG A 139 -14.70 8.27 10.07
C ARG A 139 -13.89 7.06 10.51
N ILE A 140 -13.19 6.44 9.55
CA ILE A 140 -12.25 5.34 9.80
C ILE A 140 -10.86 5.83 9.41
N THR A 141 -9.89 5.56 10.29
CA THR A 141 -8.45 5.79 10.05
C THR A 141 -7.75 4.45 9.85
N PHE A 142 -6.84 4.40 8.88
CA PHE A 142 -6.03 3.23 8.56
C PHE A 142 -4.57 3.56 8.82
N THR A 143 -3.89 2.74 9.60
CA THR A 143 -2.49 2.94 9.98
C THR A 143 -1.63 1.78 9.52
N CYS A 144 -0.55 2.09 8.82
CA CYS A 144 0.52 1.16 8.48
C CYS A 144 1.82 1.67 9.12
N ASN A 145 2.58 0.77 9.77
CA ASN A 145 3.87 1.07 10.40
C ASN A 145 5.05 0.42 9.68
N ASP A 146 4.83 -0.10 8.47
CA ASP A 146 5.82 -0.89 7.71
C ASP A 146 6.61 -0.05 6.69
N VAL A 147 6.71 1.29 6.91
CA VAL A 147 7.43 2.20 5.99
C VAL A 147 8.91 1.84 5.86
N ALA A 148 9.56 1.48 6.97
CA ALA A 148 10.95 1.02 6.96
C ALA A 148 11.10 -0.29 6.19
N ALA A 149 10.21 -1.26 6.41
CA ALA A 149 10.20 -2.53 5.70
C ALA A 149 9.94 -2.37 4.18
N ALA A 150 9.18 -1.35 3.79
CA ALA A 150 9.00 -1.01 2.37
C ALA A 150 10.30 -0.50 1.74
N ARG A 151 11.07 0.33 2.46
CA ARG A 151 12.38 0.81 2.04
C ARG A 151 13.35 -0.37 1.87
N GLU A 152 13.45 -1.23 2.88
CA GLU A 152 14.30 -2.43 2.83
C GLU A 152 13.98 -3.31 1.61
N ALA A 153 12.72 -3.59 1.33
CA ALA A 153 12.31 -4.40 0.19
C ALA A 153 12.66 -3.76 -1.16
N ILE A 154 12.59 -2.43 -1.27
CA ILE A 154 13.00 -1.69 -2.48
C ILE A 154 14.52 -1.73 -2.64
N GLU A 155 15.28 -1.49 -1.57
CA GLU A 155 16.74 -1.54 -1.55
C GLU A 155 17.25 -2.95 -1.87
N GLU A 156 16.63 -4.00 -1.31
CA GLU A 156 16.92 -5.41 -1.67
C GLU A 156 16.68 -5.67 -3.16
N SER A 157 15.58 -5.18 -3.72
CA SER A 157 15.31 -5.30 -5.16
C SER A 157 16.33 -4.52 -6.02
N MET A 158 16.83 -3.38 -5.51
CA MET A 158 17.91 -2.64 -6.16
C MET A 158 19.20 -3.44 -6.20
N GLU A 159 19.59 -4.05 -5.08
CA GLU A 159 20.82 -4.80 -4.93
C GLU A 159 20.83 -6.09 -5.74
N THR A 160 19.72 -6.83 -5.70
CA THR A 160 19.61 -8.15 -6.35
C THR A 160 19.20 -8.08 -7.82
N GLY A 161 18.49 -7.01 -8.23
CA GLY A 161 17.84 -6.91 -9.54
C GLY A 161 16.62 -7.82 -9.69
N GLU A 162 16.18 -8.45 -8.61
CA GLU A 162 15.04 -9.38 -8.59
C GLU A 162 13.80 -8.73 -7.94
N ALA A 163 12.64 -9.33 -8.20
CA ALA A 163 11.40 -8.91 -7.56
C ALA A 163 11.38 -9.36 -6.09
N VAL A 164 11.03 -8.44 -5.19
CA VAL A 164 10.87 -8.71 -3.76
C VAL A 164 9.41 -8.60 -3.38
N GLU A 165 8.87 -9.64 -2.73
CA GLU A 165 7.51 -9.63 -2.17
C GLU A 165 7.57 -9.39 -0.67
N LYS A 166 6.70 -8.48 -0.18
CA LYS A 166 6.62 -8.15 1.24
C LYS A 166 5.17 -7.93 1.66
N ASP A 167 4.80 -8.48 2.80
CA ASP A 167 3.50 -8.25 3.42
C ASP A 167 3.55 -6.99 4.28
N PHE A 168 2.57 -6.09 4.09
CA PHE A 168 2.37 -4.89 4.91
C PHE A 168 1.00 -4.92 5.56
N PHE A 169 0.96 -4.42 6.79
CA PHE A 169 -0.22 -4.46 7.63
C PHE A 169 -0.87 -3.09 7.74
N SER A 170 -2.19 -3.05 7.66
CA SER A 170 -2.96 -1.83 7.87
C SER A 170 -4.12 -2.08 8.81
N ILE A 171 -4.19 -1.30 9.89
CA ILE A 171 -5.22 -1.43 10.91
C ILE A 171 -6.23 -0.29 10.78
N GLY A 172 -7.49 -0.65 10.52
CA GLY A 172 -8.61 0.28 10.47
C GLY A 172 -9.21 0.50 11.86
N LYS A 173 -9.29 1.76 12.31
CA LYS A 173 -9.91 2.15 13.59
C LYS A 173 -11.00 3.20 13.38
N ASP A 174 -12.06 3.12 14.17
CA ASP A 174 -13.09 4.14 14.21
C ASP A 174 -12.69 5.34 15.10
N SER A 175 -13.57 6.33 15.22
CA SER A 175 -13.34 7.54 16.00
C SER A 175 -13.26 7.31 17.52
N SER A 176 -13.67 6.14 18.01
CA SER A 176 -13.47 5.74 19.41
C SER A 176 -12.14 5.04 19.66
N GLY A 177 -11.36 4.79 18.58
CA GLY A 177 -10.08 4.08 18.63
C GLY A 177 -10.22 2.56 18.58
N GLU A 178 -11.43 2.03 18.43
CA GLU A 178 -11.66 0.59 18.32
C GLU A 178 -11.35 0.07 16.91
N VAL A 179 -10.75 -1.11 16.85
CA VAL A 179 -10.43 -1.78 15.59
C VAL A 179 -11.71 -2.21 14.89
N VAL A 180 -11.86 -1.82 13.63
CA VAL A 180 -12.98 -2.20 12.76
C VAL A 180 -12.56 -3.19 11.69
N SER A 181 -11.31 -3.12 11.22
CA SER A 181 -10.77 -4.04 10.22
C SER A 181 -9.25 -4.15 10.31
N GLU A 182 -8.74 -5.31 9.93
CA GLU A 182 -7.32 -5.64 9.84
C GLU A 182 -7.04 -6.09 8.41
N TRP A 183 -5.96 -5.57 7.80
CA TRP A 183 -5.63 -5.80 6.41
C TRP A 183 -4.19 -6.22 6.26
N VAL A 184 -3.95 -7.15 5.37
CA VAL A 184 -2.61 -7.52 4.88
C VAL A 184 -2.61 -7.28 3.38
N PHE A 185 -1.60 -6.53 2.89
CA PHE A 185 -1.35 -6.36 1.47
C PHE A 185 0.04 -6.92 1.16
N LYS A 186 0.07 -7.91 0.30
CA LYS A 186 1.31 -8.43 -0.26
C LYS A 186 1.67 -7.58 -1.48
N TRP A 187 2.74 -6.82 -1.35
CA TRP A 187 3.29 -6.01 -2.41
C TRP A 187 4.45 -6.72 -3.10
N ASN A 188 4.54 -6.54 -4.40
CA ASN A 188 5.69 -6.94 -5.21
C ASN A 188 6.42 -5.68 -5.67
N PHE A 189 7.73 -5.64 -5.45
CA PHE A 189 8.62 -4.54 -5.83
C PHE A 189 9.68 -5.04 -6.79
N LEU A 190 9.87 -4.35 -7.91
CA LEU A 190 10.96 -4.60 -8.85
C LEU A 190 11.54 -3.28 -9.34
N VAL A 191 12.80 -3.05 -9.00
CA VAL A 191 13.56 -1.90 -9.51
C VAL A 191 14.19 -2.25 -10.84
N ILE A 192 13.95 -1.41 -11.85
CA ILE A 192 14.49 -1.56 -13.20
C ILE A 192 15.14 -0.26 -13.66
N ASP A 193 16.17 -0.37 -14.51
CA ASP A 193 16.77 0.81 -15.11
C ASP A 193 15.77 1.58 -15.97
N ARG A 194 15.90 2.90 -15.99
CA ARG A 194 15.27 3.72 -17.02
C ARG A 194 16.15 3.62 -18.28
N THR A 195 15.85 2.65 -19.14
CA THR A 195 16.38 2.64 -20.52
C THR A 195 15.64 3.67 -21.34
#